data_2a6630c54d7545faba869ef757758bdf
#
_entry.id   2a6630c54d7545faba869ef757758bdf
#
_cell.length_a   1.000
_cell.length_b   1.000
_cell.length_c   1.000
_cell.angle_alpha   90.00
_cell.angle_beta   90.00
_cell.angle_gamma   90.00
#
_symmetry.space_group_name_H-M   'P 1'
#
loop_
_entity.id
_entity.type
_entity.pdbx_description
1 polymer ?
#
loop_
_entity_poly.entity_id
_entity_poly.type
_entity_poly.pdbx_seq_one_letter_code
_entity_poly.pdbx_strand_id
1 'polypeptide(L)'
;MRAVVIALGCLAASFSLPVLANGQSQIADPQVRDQLFWNELYGAGGTSLYCAKAFTGEGGGGLLSASPIYSRKQLKSALRCITDRQCRIMNPRYAYMAADLHNLYPALTRVEQVRRNAQFGELDASGQSPFVDIGCDLKSRFKVLEPPDAAKGNIARAIFYMHIEYDLPIVGQASMYKRWHRMDPPDGEENARNEKIGSLQGTRNRFIDDPALVDQLIAD
;
A
#
# COMPACT_ATOMS: atom_id res chain seq x y z
N MET A 1 -41.42 -55.33 11.50
CA MET A 1 -40.74 -54.65 10.38
C MET A 1 -40.17 -53.31 10.92
N ARG A 2 -38.87 -53.20 11.07
CA ARG A 2 -38.22 -51.99 11.56
C ARG A 2 -37.61 -51.28 10.33
N ALA A 3 -38.09 -50.07 10.03
CA ALA A 3 -37.58 -49.25 8.97
C ALA A 3 -36.28 -48.54 9.44
N VAL A 4 -35.18 -48.76 8.70
CA VAL A 4 -33.92 -48.06 8.91
C VAL A 4 -33.94 -46.82 8.01
N VAL A 5 -33.92 -45.64 8.62
CA VAL A 5 -33.78 -44.37 7.92
C VAL A 5 -32.29 -44.07 7.81
N ILE A 6 -31.74 -44.12 6.58
CA ILE A 6 -30.38 -43.73 6.29
C ILE A 6 -30.41 -42.21 5.98
N ALA A 7 -29.84 -41.40 6.89
CA ALA A 7 -29.64 -40.00 6.66
C ALA A 7 -28.38 -39.79 5.80
N LEU A 8 -28.55 -39.36 4.55
CA LEU A 8 -27.48 -38.91 3.68
C LEU A 8 -27.03 -37.52 4.13
N GLY A 9 -25.87 -37.44 4.80
CA GLY A 9 -25.20 -36.16 5.10
C GLY A 9 -24.52 -35.61 3.86
N CYS A 10 -25.04 -34.51 3.30
CA CYS A 10 -24.34 -33.75 2.28
C CYS A 10 -23.15 -33.00 2.91
N LEU A 11 -21.93 -33.49 2.69
CA LEU A 11 -20.71 -32.68 2.90
C LEU A 11 -20.65 -31.60 1.84
N ALA A 12 -20.92 -30.35 2.20
CA ALA A 12 -20.65 -29.19 1.37
C ALA A 12 -19.12 -28.95 1.38
N ALA A 13 -18.45 -29.38 0.32
CA ALA A 13 -17.05 -29.02 0.08
C ALA A 13 -16.98 -27.52 -0.27
N SER A 14 -16.47 -26.71 0.64
CA SER A 14 -16.17 -25.30 0.39
C SER A 14 -14.99 -25.23 -0.58
N PHE A 15 -15.28 -25.06 -1.88
CA PHE A 15 -14.27 -24.73 -2.87
C PHE A 15 -13.85 -23.27 -2.66
N SER A 16 -12.70 -23.06 -2.00
CA SER A 16 -12.00 -21.80 -2.03
C SER A 16 -11.44 -21.60 -3.44
N LEU A 17 -12.08 -20.72 -4.21
CA LEU A 17 -11.52 -20.30 -5.49
C LEU A 17 -10.17 -19.64 -5.24
N PRO A 18 -9.12 -19.97 -6.03
CA PRO A 18 -7.86 -19.27 -5.93
C PRO A 18 -8.11 -17.78 -6.21
N VAL A 19 -7.75 -16.94 -5.26
CA VAL A 19 -7.75 -15.49 -5.45
C VAL A 19 -6.68 -15.19 -6.50
N LEU A 20 -7.10 -14.97 -7.74
CA LEU A 20 -6.19 -14.58 -8.82
C LEU A 20 -5.56 -13.24 -8.42
N ALA A 21 -4.24 -13.22 -8.31
CA ALA A 21 -3.45 -12.00 -8.16
C ALA A 21 -3.59 -11.18 -9.46
N ASN A 22 -4.40 -10.14 -9.41
CA ASN A 22 -4.70 -9.27 -10.54
C ASN A 22 -4.53 -7.81 -10.13
N GLY A 23 -3.26 -7.39 -9.97
CA GLY A 23 -2.95 -5.97 -9.87
C GLY A 23 -3.42 -5.20 -11.10
N GLN A 24 -3.43 -3.88 -11.02
CA GLN A 24 -3.90 -3.04 -12.11
C GLN A 24 -3.10 -3.28 -13.40
N SER A 25 -3.75 -3.11 -14.55
CA SER A 25 -3.18 -3.30 -15.89
C SER A 25 -3.52 -2.14 -16.86
N GLN A 26 -4.03 -1.02 -16.34
CA GLN A 26 -4.49 0.13 -17.13
C GLN A 26 -3.45 1.24 -17.20
N ILE A 27 -2.76 1.53 -16.09
CA ILE A 27 -1.85 2.66 -15.97
C ILE A 27 -0.41 2.15 -15.95
N ALA A 28 0.33 2.35 -17.04
CA ALA A 28 1.74 1.99 -17.17
C ALA A 28 2.66 3.21 -17.33
N ASP A 29 2.10 4.33 -17.81
CA ASP A 29 2.84 5.57 -18.06
C ASP A 29 2.93 6.41 -16.77
N PRO A 30 4.15 6.82 -16.34
CA PRO A 30 4.31 7.66 -15.17
C PRO A 30 3.64 9.04 -15.27
N GLN A 31 3.54 9.62 -16.48
CA GLN A 31 2.90 10.92 -16.66
C GLN A 31 1.38 10.81 -16.49
N VAL A 32 0.78 9.77 -17.08
CA VAL A 32 -0.66 9.46 -16.89
C VAL A 32 -0.95 9.19 -15.42
N ARG A 33 -0.10 8.41 -14.76
CA ARG A 33 -0.20 8.15 -13.32
C ARG A 33 -0.19 9.45 -12.50
N ASP A 34 0.77 10.35 -12.77
CA ASP A 34 0.90 11.60 -12.02
C ASP A 34 -0.28 12.53 -12.26
N GLN A 35 -0.82 12.59 -13.49
CA GLN A 35 -2.04 13.32 -13.79
C GLN A 35 -3.24 12.76 -13.03
N LEU A 36 -3.45 11.46 -13.05
CA LEU A 36 -4.55 10.82 -12.31
C LEU A 36 -4.39 11.00 -10.80
N PHE A 37 -3.18 10.87 -10.28
CA PHE A 37 -2.91 11.03 -8.86
C PHE A 37 -3.20 12.46 -8.38
N TRP A 38 -2.66 13.48 -9.06
CA TRP A 38 -2.79 14.86 -8.59
C TRP A 38 -4.10 15.52 -9.00
N ASN A 39 -4.57 15.30 -10.24
CA ASN A 39 -5.74 16.04 -10.74
C ASN A 39 -7.05 15.32 -10.41
N GLU A 40 -7.05 13.98 -10.44
CA GLU A 40 -8.27 13.22 -10.19
C GLU A 40 -8.37 12.77 -8.72
N LEU A 41 -7.36 12.02 -8.22
CA LEU A 41 -7.44 11.44 -6.89
C LEU A 41 -7.35 12.52 -5.79
N TYR A 42 -6.45 13.49 -5.94
CA TYR A 42 -6.19 14.56 -4.98
C TYR A 42 -6.46 15.97 -5.52
N GLY A 43 -7.25 16.12 -6.60
CA GLY A 43 -7.56 17.43 -7.20
C GLY A 43 -8.29 18.41 -6.29
N ALA A 44 -9.07 17.92 -5.35
CA ALA A 44 -9.69 18.73 -4.30
C ALA A 44 -8.74 19.01 -3.11
N GLY A 45 -7.54 18.47 -3.11
CA GLY A 45 -6.64 18.50 -1.96
C GLY A 45 -6.70 17.21 -1.15
N GLY A 46 -6.16 17.23 0.06
CA GLY A 46 -6.12 16.08 0.96
C GLY A 46 -5.13 16.26 2.09
N THR A 47 -4.69 15.15 2.66
CA THR A 47 -3.75 15.11 3.79
C THR A 47 -2.52 14.27 3.43
N SER A 48 -1.32 14.77 3.75
CA SER A 48 -0.07 14.00 3.54
C SER A 48 0.05 12.86 4.53
N LEU A 49 0.40 11.66 4.07
CA LEU A 49 0.38 10.44 4.87
C LEU A 49 1.23 10.52 6.15
N TYR A 50 2.51 10.89 6.03
CA TYR A 50 3.44 10.79 7.17
C TYR A 50 3.35 11.92 8.18
N CYS A 51 2.84 13.07 7.77
CA CYS A 51 2.88 14.28 8.58
C CYS A 51 1.50 14.90 8.82
N ALA A 52 0.44 14.29 8.32
CA ALA A 52 -0.94 14.77 8.43
C ALA A 52 -1.09 16.26 8.04
N LYS A 53 -0.30 16.74 7.06
CA LYS A 53 -0.39 18.12 6.57
C LYS A 53 -1.44 18.22 5.49
N ALA A 54 -2.45 19.03 5.75
CA ALA A 54 -3.47 19.36 4.77
C ALA A 54 -2.86 20.14 3.59
N PHE A 55 -3.35 19.87 2.39
CA PHE A 55 -3.02 20.62 1.18
C PHE A 55 -4.27 20.82 0.32
N THR A 56 -4.28 21.86 -0.46
CA THR A 56 -5.33 22.16 -1.45
C THR A 56 -4.80 21.91 -2.84
N GLY A 57 -5.66 21.55 -3.78
CA GLY A 57 -5.47 21.10 -5.15
C GLY A 57 -4.16 21.43 -5.90
N GLU A 58 -4.02 20.92 -7.11
CA GLU A 58 -2.90 21.14 -8.05
C GLU A 58 -1.50 20.72 -7.54
N GLY A 59 -1.40 19.51 -6.97
CA GLY A 59 -0.10 18.86 -6.71
C GLY A 59 0.80 19.55 -5.70
N GLY A 60 0.26 20.44 -4.86
CA GLY A 60 0.98 21.07 -3.76
C GLY A 60 2.16 21.95 -4.15
N GLY A 61 2.21 22.47 -5.37
CA GLY A 61 3.23 23.44 -5.81
C GLY A 61 4.68 22.96 -5.70
N GLY A 62 4.96 21.66 -5.90
CA GLY A 62 6.28 21.06 -5.77
C GLY A 62 6.71 20.74 -4.33
N LEU A 63 5.91 21.09 -3.34
CA LEU A 63 6.15 20.74 -1.95
C LEU A 63 5.74 19.29 -1.60
N LEU A 64 4.95 18.68 -2.46
CA LEU A 64 4.46 17.30 -2.32
C LEU A 64 5.05 16.38 -3.39
N SER A 65 5.14 15.12 -3.05
CA SER A 65 5.54 14.01 -3.93
C SER A 65 4.53 12.88 -3.80
N ALA A 66 4.27 12.17 -4.90
CA ALA A 66 3.59 10.88 -4.87
C ALA A 66 4.57 9.83 -4.35
N SER A 67 4.46 9.50 -3.06
CA SER A 67 5.39 8.63 -2.33
C SER A 67 4.96 7.17 -2.44
N PRO A 68 5.77 6.27 -3.04
CA PRO A 68 5.43 4.86 -3.12
C PRO A 68 5.71 4.17 -1.78
N ILE A 69 4.71 3.49 -1.24
CA ILE A 69 4.84 2.68 -0.01
C ILE A 69 5.74 1.48 -0.26
N TYR A 70 5.50 0.70 -1.29
CA TYR A 70 6.45 -0.28 -1.80
C TYR A 70 7.37 0.44 -2.79
N SER A 71 8.57 0.79 -2.34
CA SER A 71 9.45 1.69 -3.07
C SER A 71 9.95 1.10 -4.40
N ARG A 72 10.33 1.97 -5.36
CA ARG A 72 10.95 1.53 -6.61
C ARG A 72 12.22 0.69 -6.40
N LYS A 73 12.99 0.98 -5.34
CA LYS A 73 14.16 0.18 -4.97
C LYS A 73 13.76 -1.24 -4.57
N GLN A 74 12.69 -1.38 -3.78
CA GLN A 74 12.16 -2.67 -3.36
C GLN A 74 11.59 -3.44 -4.55
N LEU A 75 10.85 -2.80 -5.47
CA LEU A 75 10.38 -3.41 -6.71
C LEU A 75 11.55 -3.97 -7.54
N LYS A 76 12.58 -3.17 -7.75
CA LYS A 76 13.77 -3.60 -8.51
C LYS A 76 14.46 -4.79 -7.84
N SER A 77 14.59 -4.76 -6.52
CA SER A 77 15.19 -5.86 -5.74
C SER A 77 14.36 -7.14 -5.87
N ALA A 78 13.05 -7.05 -5.70
CA ALA A 78 12.14 -8.19 -5.82
C ALA A 78 12.17 -8.83 -7.23
N LEU A 79 12.25 -8.00 -8.27
CA LEU A 79 12.31 -8.42 -9.67
C LEU A 79 13.74 -8.73 -10.17
N ARG A 80 14.74 -8.61 -9.29
CA ARG A 80 16.17 -8.85 -9.61
C ARG A 80 16.69 -8.02 -10.79
N CYS A 81 16.26 -6.77 -10.91
CA CYS A 81 16.67 -5.84 -11.96
C CYS A 81 17.26 -4.55 -11.35
N ILE A 82 18.09 -3.83 -12.11
CA ILE A 82 18.85 -2.66 -11.63
C ILE A 82 18.23 -1.35 -12.12
N THR A 83 17.86 -1.29 -13.39
CA THR A 83 17.30 -0.09 -14.03
C THR A 83 15.83 -0.30 -14.39
N ASP A 84 15.06 0.80 -14.47
CA ASP A 84 13.64 0.73 -14.87
C ASP A 84 13.49 0.12 -16.27
N ARG A 85 14.43 0.41 -17.19
CA ARG A 85 14.44 -0.20 -18.54
C ARG A 85 14.63 -1.71 -18.44
N GLN A 86 15.60 -2.17 -17.67
CA GLN A 86 15.85 -3.61 -17.49
C GLN A 86 14.62 -4.29 -16.86
N CYS A 87 14.04 -3.67 -15.83
CA CYS A 87 12.86 -4.23 -15.16
C CYS A 87 11.68 -4.39 -16.13
N ARG A 88 11.42 -3.41 -17.00
CA ARG A 88 10.36 -3.49 -18.02
C ARG A 88 10.59 -4.61 -19.04
N ILE A 89 11.84 -4.87 -19.40
CA ILE A 89 12.19 -5.97 -20.32
C ILE A 89 12.02 -7.33 -19.63
N MET A 90 12.45 -7.46 -18.37
CA MET A 90 12.41 -8.72 -17.64
C MET A 90 11.01 -9.06 -17.11
N ASN A 91 10.20 -8.03 -16.78
CA ASN A 91 8.85 -8.21 -16.27
C ASN A 91 7.89 -7.19 -16.90
N PRO A 92 7.00 -7.61 -17.81
CA PRO A 92 6.02 -6.72 -18.44
C PRO A 92 5.08 -6.01 -17.46
N ARG A 93 4.86 -6.58 -16.26
CA ARG A 93 4.01 -5.97 -15.23
C ARG A 93 4.70 -4.85 -14.44
N TYR A 94 6.04 -4.69 -14.58
CA TYR A 94 6.79 -3.70 -13.80
C TYR A 94 6.23 -2.27 -13.93
N ALA A 95 5.87 -1.86 -15.15
CA ALA A 95 5.35 -0.52 -15.38
C ALA A 95 4.02 -0.27 -14.63
N TYR A 96 3.16 -1.27 -14.62
CA TYR A 96 1.88 -1.25 -13.90
C TYR A 96 2.08 -1.24 -12.38
N MET A 97 3.00 -2.08 -11.85
CA MET A 97 3.35 -2.07 -10.41
C MET A 97 3.86 -0.71 -9.96
N ALA A 98 4.72 -0.08 -10.78
CA ALA A 98 5.34 1.21 -10.47
C ALA A 98 4.36 2.40 -10.57
N ALA A 99 3.24 2.20 -11.27
CA ALA A 99 2.22 3.21 -11.49
C ALA A 99 0.93 2.97 -10.67
N ASP A 100 0.90 1.93 -9.83
CA ASP A 100 -0.30 1.58 -9.07
C ASP A 100 -0.64 2.63 -8.02
N LEU A 101 -1.87 3.19 -8.11
CA LEU A 101 -2.33 4.26 -7.23
C LEU A 101 -2.54 3.78 -5.78
N HIS A 102 -2.83 2.50 -5.52
CA HIS A 102 -2.91 1.97 -4.16
C HIS A 102 -1.56 1.99 -3.45
N ASN A 103 -0.47 1.95 -4.20
CA ASN A 103 0.89 2.03 -3.68
C ASN A 103 1.38 3.47 -3.46
N LEU A 104 0.64 4.51 -3.85
CA LEU A 104 1.08 5.90 -3.83
C LEU A 104 0.27 6.73 -2.83
N TYR A 105 0.97 7.51 -2.01
CA TYR A 105 0.35 8.47 -1.10
C TYR A 105 1.01 9.84 -1.22
N PRO A 106 0.27 10.94 -0.96
CA PRO A 106 0.89 12.26 -0.91
C PRO A 106 1.82 12.34 0.30
N ALA A 107 3.02 12.80 0.07
CA ALA A 107 4.01 13.05 1.12
C ALA A 107 4.75 14.36 0.86
N LEU A 108 5.19 15.04 1.91
CA LEU A 108 6.07 16.18 1.74
C LEU A 108 7.35 15.72 1.01
N THR A 109 7.78 16.45 0.00
CA THR A 109 8.96 16.14 -0.82
C THR A 109 10.21 15.94 0.05
N ARG A 110 10.38 16.78 1.08
CA ARG A 110 11.44 16.66 2.08
C ARG A 110 11.40 15.31 2.83
N VAL A 111 10.21 14.80 3.13
CA VAL A 111 10.02 13.51 3.79
C VAL A 111 10.31 12.36 2.83
N GLU A 112 9.84 12.45 1.59
CA GLU A 112 10.09 11.44 0.56
C GLU A 112 11.59 11.26 0.28
N GLN A 113 12.38 12.31 0.35
CA GLN A 113 13.85 12.22 0.19
C GLN A 113 14.51 11.27 1.21
N VAL A 114 14.00 11.25 2.45
CA VAL A 114 14.44 10.31 3.49
C VAL A 114 13.82 8.94 3.28
N ARG A 115 12.49 8.91 3.00
CA ARG A 115 11.69 7.70 2.84
C ARG A 115 12.20 6.76 1.75
N ARG A 116 12.53 7.27 0.57
CA ARG A 116 12.88 6.46 -0.62
C ARG A 116 14.01 5.46 -0.44
N ASN A 117 14.86 5.64 0.57
CA ASN A 117 16.02 4.78 0.86
C ASN A 117 15.89 4.01 2.18
N ALA A 118 14.76 4.14 2.86
CA ALA A 118 14.53 3.55 4.17
C ALA A 118 13.48 2.43 4.11
N GLN A 119 13.50 1.56 5.12
CA GLN A 119 12.46 0.56 5.36
C GLN A 119 11.54 1.03 6.48
N PHE A 120 10.31 0.59 6.47
CA PHE A 120 9.43 0.74 7.62
C PHE A 120 9.83 -0.22 8.73
N GLY A 121 9.73 0.24 9.97
CA GLY A 121 10.06 -0.52 11.16
C GLY A 121 9.59 0.18 12.41
N GLU A 122 9.71 -0.48 13.53
CA GLU A 122 9.50 0.07 14.87
C GLU A 122 10.86 0.45 15.45
N LEU A 123 10.96 1.61 16.06
CA LEU A 123 12.17 2.12 16.69
C LEU A 123 11.98 2.14 18.21
N ASP A 124 13.08 1.95 18.93
CA ASP A 124 13.10 2.13 20.37
C ASP A 124 12.88 3.61 20.77
N ALA A 125 12.82 3.89 22.05
CA ALA A 125 12.60 5.24 22.58
C ALA A 125 13.66 6.27 22.16
N SER A 126 14.78 5.84 21.56
CA SER A 126 15.83 6.72 21.04
C SER A 126 15.57 7.23 19.62
N GLY A 127 14.54 6.70 18.94
CA GLY A 127 14.13 7.18 17.62
C GLY A 127 13.64 8.62 17.70
N GLN A 128 14.23 9.50 16.89
CA GLN A 128 13.83 10.92 16.82
C GLN A 128 13.31 11.25 15.43
N SER A 129 12.38 12.21 15.38
CA SER A 129 11.93 12.75 14.11
C SER A 129 12.91 13.82 13.61
N PRO A 130 13.42 13.69 12.39
CA PRO A 130 14.17 14.76 11.73
C PRO A 130 13.26 15.89 11.20
N PHE A 131 11.96 15.84 11.50
CA PHE A 131 10.92 16.74 11.00
C PHE A 131 10.13 17.42 12.12
N VAL A 132 10.71 17.53 13.32
CA VAL A 132 10.10 18.22 14.49
C VAL A 132 9.76 19.67 14.14
N ASP A 133 10.60 20.32 13.33
CA ASP A 133 10.42 21.70 12.88
C ASP A 133 9.10 21.96 12.13
N ILE A 134 8.54 20.92 11.53
CA ILE A 134 7.23 20.96 10.86
C ILE A 134 6.14 20.21 11.62
N GLY A 135 6.38 19.81 12.85
CA GLY A 135 5.41 19.08 13.67
C GLY A 135 5.03 17.72 13.08
N CYS A 136 6.00 16.96 12.56
CA CYS A 136 5.81 15.65 11.97
C CYS A 136 6.53 14.60 12.81
N ASP A 137 5.81 13.62 13.34
CA ASP A 137 6.35 12.57 14.23
C ASP A 137 6.81 11.32 13.44
N LEU A 138 7.32 11.49 12.24
CA LEU A 138 7.97 10.41 11.49
C LEU A 138 9.38 10.21 12.06
N LYS A 139 9.60 9.16 12.81
CA LYS A 139 10.91 8.84 13.41
C LYS A 139 11.84 8.18 12.41
N SER A 140 13.14 8.44 12.52
CA SER A 140 14.14 7.91 11.61
C SER A 140 15.42 7.53 12.33
N ARG A 141 15.94 6.32 12.07
CA ARG A 141 17.25 5.86 12.55
C ARG A 141 17.82 4.78 11.64
N PHE A 142 19.07 4.93 11.17
CA PHE A 142 19.79 3.90 10.38
C PHE A 142 19.00 3.34 9.18
N LYS A 143 18.33 4.19 8.41
CA LYS A 143 17.46 3.81 7.28
C LYS A 143 16.22 2.99 7.68
N VAL A 144 15.82 3.06 8.93
CA VAL A 144 14.51 2.60 9.39
C VAL A 144 13.65 3.83 9.66
N LEU A 145 12.40 3.78 9.25
CA LEU A 145 11.39 4.78 9.50
C LEU A 145 10.25 4.17 10.29
N GLU A 146 9.92 4.78 11.41
CA GLU A 146 8.67 4.51 12.13
C GLU A 146 7.68 5.64 11.85
N PRO A 147 6.58 5.33 11.12
CA PRO A 147 5.54 6.31 10.84
C PRO A 147 4.70 6.59 12.10
N PRO A 148 4.01 7.74 12.15
CA PRO A 148 2.98 7.99 13.16
C PRO A 148 1.90 6.91 13.11
N ASP A 149 1.24 6.67 14.26
CA ASP A 149 0.24 5.60 14.38
C ASP A 149 -0.89 5.70 13.35
N ALA A 150 -1.37 6.91 13.07
CA ALA A 150 -2.41 7.18 12.06
C ALA A 150 -2.00 6.92 10.59
N ALA A 151 -0.77 6.53 10.32
CA ALA A 151 -0.30 6.15 8.98
C ALA A 151 0.06 4.66 8.89
N LYS A 152 0.11 3.98 10.02
CA LYS A 152 0.59 2.59 10.11
C LYS A 152 -0.31 1.62 9.35
N GLY A 153 -1.62 1.76 9.51
CA GLY A 153 -2.60 0.91 8.85
C GLY A 153 -2.61 1.07 7.34
N ASN A 154 -2.61 2.33 6.85
CA ASN A 154 -2.54 2.64 5.43
C ASN A 154 -1.30 2.02 4.77
N ILE A 155 -0.14 2.11 5.45
CA ILE A 155 1.11 1.52 4.99
C ILE A 155 1.01 -0.01 4.95
N ALA A 156 0.50 -0.63 6.00
CA ALA A 156 0.35 -2.08 6.08
C ALA A 156 -0.56 -2.60 4.95
N ARG A 157 -1.72 -1.97 4.73
CA ARG A 157 -2.67 -2.36 3.68
C ARG A 157 -2.12 -2.15 2.27
N ALA A 158 -1.30 -1.13 2.06
CA ALA A 158 -0.61 -0.93 0.78
C ALA A 158 0.46 -2.02 0.54
N ILE A 159 1.24 -2.39 1.56
CA ILE A 159 2.22 -3.50 1.47
C ILE A 159 1.53 -4.83 1.18
N PHE A 160 0.45 -5.15 1.88
CA PHE A 160 -0.32 -6.37 1.67
C PHE A 160 -0.96 -6.42 0.29
N TYR A 161 -1.49 -5.29 -0.20
CA TYR A 161 -2.00 -5.17 -1.55
C TYR A 161 -0.91 -5.49 -2.59
N MET A 162 0.24 -4.86 -2.49
CA MET A 162 1.37 -5.11 -3.41
C MET A 162 1.87 -6.55 -3.35
N HIS A 163 1.85 -7.16 -2.16
CA HIS A 163 2.20 -8.57 -1.97
C HIS A 163 1.22 -9.50 -2.70
N ILE A 164 -0.08 -9.35 -2.45
CA ILE A 164 -1.10 -10.27 -2.99
C ILE A 164 -1.34 -10.02 -4.49
N GLU A 165 -1.45 -8.75 -4.91
CA GLU A 165 -1.82 -8.44 -6.30
C GLU A 165 -0.67 -8.62 -7.30
N TYR A 166 0.57 -8.58 -6.83
CA TYR A 166 1.74 -8.66 -7.71
C TYR A 166 2.72 -9.78 -7.37
N ASP A 167 2.39 -10.60 -6.38
CA ASP A 167 3.28 -11.67 -5.88
C ASP A 167 4.67 -11.13 -5.46
N LEU A 168 4.68 -9.96 -4.82
CA LEU A 168 5.89 -9.33 -4.33
C LEU A 168 6.19 -9.77 -2.89
N PRO A 169 7.44 -9.97 -2.50
CA PRO A 169 7.77 -10.31 -1.11
C PRO A 169 7.39 -9.15 -0.17
N ILE A 170 6.91 -9.46 1.03
CA ILE A 170 6.76 -8.46 2.08
C ILE A 170 8.16 -8.03 2.53
N VAL A 171 8.46 -6.73 2.40
CA VAL A 171 9.74 -6.16 2.84
C VAL A 171 9.59 -5.64 4.27
N GLY A 172 10.18 -6.34 5.21
CA GLY A 172 10.01 -6.15 6.65
C GLY A 172 9.34 -7.36 7.31
N GLN A 173 8.75 -7.15 8.48
CA GLN A 173 8.10 -8.21 9.23
C GLN A 173 6.59 -8.21 9.00
N ALA A 174 6.03 -9.29 8.48
CA ALA A 174 4.59 -9.42 8.26
C ALA A 174 3.81 -9.22 9.57
N SER A 175 4.28 -9.80 10.67
CA SER A 175 3.67 -9.64 12.00
C SER A 175 3.61 -8.18 12.47
N MET A 176 4.61 -7.35 12.16
CA MET A 176 4.59 -5.91 12.45
C MET A 176 3.48 -5.20 11.66
N TYR A 177 3.40 -5.45 10.35
CA TYR A 177 2.35 -4.85 9.53
C TYR A 177 0.94 -5.33 9.92
N LYS A 178 0.78 -6.57 10.35
CA LYS A 178 -0.48 -7.09 10.91
C LYS A 178 -0.88 -6.34 12.19
N ARG A 179 0.06 -6.04 13.09
CA ARG A 179 -0.20 -5.20 14.26
C ARG A 179 -0.63 -3.79 13.85
N TRP A 180 0.08 -3.17 12.93
CA TRP A 180 -0.22 -1.84 12.41
C TRP A 180 -1.62 -1.76 11.79
N HIS A 181 -1.98 -2.75 10.99
CA HIS A 181 -3.30 -2.86 10.41
C HIS A 181 -4.42 -2.92 11.45
N ARG A 182 -4.20 -3.66 12.56
CA ARG A 182 -5.18 -3.75 13.66
C ARG A 182 -5.23 -2.50 14.51
N MET A 183 -4.10 -1.79 14.68
CA MET A 183 -4.03 -0.54 15.45
C MET A 183 -4.69 0.64 14.74
N ASP A 184 -4.61 0.64 13.41
CA ASP A 184 -5.10 1.71 12.54
C ASP A 184 -5.99 1.09 11.45
N PRO A 185 -7.27 0.78 11.78
CA PRO A 185 -8.20 0.18 10.83
C PRO A 185 -8.60 1.17 9.72
N PRO A 186 -9.12 0.70 8.56
CA PRO A 186 -9.57 1.58 7.49
C PRO A 186 -10.60 2.59 7.97
N ASP A 187 -10.36 3.85 7.67
CA ASP A 187 -11.27 4.96 7.97
C ASP A 187 -12.12 5.38 6.76
N GLY A 188 -12.93 6.43 6.93
CA GLY A 188 -13.79 6.96 5.88
C GLY A 188 -13.01 7.58 4.71
N GLU A 189 -11.88 8.23 4.98
CA GLU A 189 -11.02 8.84 3.95
C GLU A 189 -10.35 7.75 3.11
N GLU A 190 -9.86 6.70 3.75
CA GLU A 190 -9.24 5.57 3.06
C GLU A 190 -10.25 4.77 2.22
N ASN A 191 -11.48 4.58 2.71
CA ASN A 191 -12.56 3.95 1.95
C ASN A 191 -12.94 4.77 0.72
N ALA A 192 -13.11 6.08 0.85
CA ALA A 192 -13.41 6.97 -0.27
C ALA A 192 -12.27 6.99 -1.31
N ARG A 193 -11.02 6.99 -0.83
CA ARG A 193 -9.83 6.87 -1.69
C ARG A 193 -9.82 5.54 -2.46
N ASN A 194 -10.11 4.43 -1.80
CA ASN A 194 -10.19 3.10 -2.40
C ASN A 194 -11.24 3.03 -3.50
N GLU A 195 -12.43 3.62 -3.28
CA GLU A 195 -13.48 3.74 -4.28
C GLU A 195 -13.03 4.54 -5.49
N LYS A 196 -12.41 5.71 -5.26
CA LYS A 196 -11.93 6.58 -6.34
C LYS A 196 -10.84 5.89 -7.17
N ILE A 197 -9.88 5.20 -6.53
CA ILE A 197 -8.86 4.42 -7.23
C ILE A 197 -9.51 3.30 -8.05
N GLY A 198 -10.51 2.60 -7.49
CA GLY A 198 -11.26 1.59 -8.22
C GLY A 198 -11.84 2.11 -9.53
N SER A 199 -12.38 3.34 -9.52
CA SER A 199 -12.89 3.99 -10.73
C SER A 199 -11.80 4.41 -11.73
N LEU A 200 -10.58 4.75 -11.26
CA LEU A 200 -9.49 5.25 -12.09
C LEU A 200 -8.65 4.14 -12.73
N GLN A 201 -8.40 3.03 -12.00
CA GLN A 201 -7.49 1.96 -12.47
C GLN A 201 -8.14 0.57 -12.50
N GLY A 202 -9.43 0.44 -12.14
CA GLY A 202 -10.19 -0.80 -12.23
C GLY A 202 -9.88 -1.83 -11.13
N THR A 203 -9.10 -1.49 -10.11
CA THR A 203 -8.77 -2.37 -8.99
C THR A 203 -9.01 -1.69 -7.65
N ARG A 204 -9.45 -2.47 -6.65
CA ARG A 204 -9.64 -2.03 -5.27
C ARG A 204 -8.67 -2.75 -4.35
N ASN A 205 -8.29 -2.11 -3.26
CA ASN A 205 -7.53 -2.77 -2.21
C ASN A 205 -8.49 -3.56 -1.31
N ARG A 206 -8.47 -4.87 -1.44
CA ARG A 206 -9.34 -5.78 -0.69
C ARG A 206 -9.16 -5.70 0.83
N PHE A 207 -7.99 -5.30 1.32
CA PHE A 207 -7.71 -5.14 2.74
C PHE A 207 -8.30 -3.85 3.35
N ILE A 208 -8.80 -2.96 2.50
CA ILE A 208 -9.62 -1.81 2.89
C ILE A 208 -11.10 -2.23 2.88
N ASP A 209 -11.53 -2.94 1.83
CA ASP A 209 -12.91 -3.41 1.68
C ASP A 209 -13.32 -4.43 2.75
N ASP A 210 -12.42 -5.36 3.05
CA ASP A 210 -12.58 -6.38 4.09
C ASP A 210 -11.27 -6.54 4.89
N PRO A 211 -11.12 -5.82 6.01
CA PRO A 211 -9.92 -5.90 6.85
C PRO A 211 -9.62 -7.29 7.40
N ALA A 212 -10.62 -8.18 7.56
CA ALA A 212 -10.43 -9.52 8.10
C ALA A 212 -9.63 -10.43 7.14
N LEU A 213 -9.52 -10.07 5.86
CA LEU A 213 -8.73 -10.81 4.89
C LEU A 213 -7.23 -10.82 5.20
N VAL A 214 -6.73 -9.87 6.01
CA VAL A 214 -5.32 -9.85 6.41
C VAL A 214 -4.94 -11.13 7.16
N ASP A 215 -5.76 -11.56 8.11
CA ASP A 215 -5.46 -12.75 8.89
C ASP A 215 -5.63 -14.06 8.08
N GLN A 216 -6.38 -14.02 6.99
CA GLN A 216 -6.62 -15.16 6.11
C GLN A 216 -5.55 -15.31 5.01
N LEU A 217 -5.07 -14.19 4.46
CA LEU A 217 -4.25 -14.19 3.25
C LEU A 217 -2.77 -13.90 3.52
N ILE A 218 -2.43 -13.26 4.65
CA ILE A 218 -1.06 -12.89 4.97
C ILE A 218 -0.50 -13.88 5.99
N ALA A 219 0.50 -14.65 5.58
CA ALA A 219 1.26 -15.52 6.49
C ALA A 219 2.10 -14.71 7.50
N ASP A 220 2.42 -15.30 8.65
CA ASP A 220 3.29 -14.68 9.67
C ASP A 220 4.77 -14.74 9.28
#